data_efb9851d98cd31cf8ecb948a3e176d12
#
_entry.id   efb9851d98cd31cf8ecb948a3e176d12
#
_cell.length_a   1.000
_cell.length_b   1.000
_cell.length_c   1.000
_cell.angle_alpha   90.00
_cell.angle_beta   90.00
_cell.angle_gamma   90.00
#
_symmetry.space_group_name_H-M   'P 1'
#
loop_
_entity.id
_entity.type
_entity.pdbx_description
1 polymer ?
#
loop_
_entity_poly.entity_id
_entity_poly.type
_entity_poly.pdbx_seq_one_letter_code
_entity_poly.pdbx_strand_id
1 'polypeptide(L)'
;NKEINLELENEINEIKKNYNKNLNSHLYIKDLSHLKTYTVDDINSLEIDDAISLERLSDNYKLWIHIASPPSHIEYDSVIDKSARKLISTVYLATSNIYMLPELLIEKIFSLTNKDKKVSLSIGIIFNDDGSIKYSEIIQSLIKTTYQLTYDEADELIEYAPKEEEDLSIISR
;
A
#
# COMPACT_ATOMS: atom_id res chain seq x y z
N ASN A 1 -20.19 -26.82 1.50
CA ASN A 1 -20.25 -25.47 1.78
C ASN A 1 -20.46 -24.52 0.60
N LYS A 2 -21.53 -24.83 -0.21
CA LYS A 2 -21.94 -23.94 -1.32
C LYS A 2 -22.42 -22.56 -0.86
N GLU A 3 -23.08 -22.49 0.31
CA GLU A 3 -23.59 -21.24 0.88
C GLU A 3 -22.47 -20.26 1.24
N ILE A 4 -21.41 -20.74 1.90
CA ILE A 4 -20.25 -19.91 2.27
C ILE A 4 -19.54 -19.36 1.02
N ASN A 5 -19.44 -20.13 -0.06
CA ASN A 5 -18.85 -19.66 -1.31
C ASN A 5 -19.71 -18.56 -1.96
N LEU A 6 -21.03 -18.68 -1.90
CA LEU A 6 -21.94 -17.67 -2.45
C LEU A 6 -21.92 -16.37 -1.65
N GLU A 7 -21.86 -16.44 -0.32
CA GLU A 7 -21.71 -15.26 0.55
C GLU A 7 -20.38 -14.55 0.30
N LEU A 8 -19.29 -15.30 0.16
CA LEU A 8 -17.96 -14.77 -0.17
C LEU A 8 -17.97 -14.05 -1.53
N GLU A 9 -18.54 -14.66 -2.57
CA GLU A 9 -18.67 -14.05 -3.90
C GLU A 9 -19.50 -12.76 -3.86
N ASN A 10 -20.58 -12.74 -3.11
CA ASN A 10 -21.43 -11.57 -2.95
C ASN A 10 -20.67 -10.43 -2.27
N GLU A 11 -19.94 -10.70 -1.19
CA GLU A 11 -19.14 -9.71 -0.47
C GLU A 11 -18.02 -9.14 -1.36
N ILE A 12 -17.32 -9.99 -2.12
CA ILE A 12 -16.31 -9.55 -3.10
C ILE A 12 -16.94 -8.60 -4.13
N ASN A 13 -18.11 -8.93 -4.65
CA ASN A 13 -18.78 -8.10 -5.65
C ASN A 13 -19.27 -6.76 -5.06
N GLU A 14 -19.74 -6.74 -3.83
CA GLU A 14 -20.10 -5.50 -3.13
C GLU A 14 -18.90 -4.58 -2.90
N ILE A 15 -17.78 -5.11 -2.43
CA ILE A 15 -16.54 -4.35 -2.25
C ILE A 15 -16.12 -3.72 -3.59
N LYS A 16 -16.08 -4.50 -4.66
CA LYS A 16 -15.74 -4.01 -6.03
C LYS A 16 -16.67 -2.91 -6.50
N LYS A 17 -17.97 -3.06 -6.30
CA LYS A 17 -18.98 -2.07 -6.72
C LYS A 17 -18.86 -0.76 -5.94
N ASN A 18 -18.55 -0.84 -4.66
CA ASN A 18 -18.51 0.31 -3.77
C ASN A 18 -17.13 0.96 -3.70
N TYR A 19 -16.09 0.33 -4.22
CA TYR A 19 -14.71 0.80 -4.10
C TYR A 19 -14.53 2.27 -4.49
N ASN A 20 -14.88 2.63 -5.73
CA ASN A 20 -14.75 4.01 -6.22
C ASN A 20 -15.66 5.01 -5.49
N LYS A 21 -16.79 4.53 -4.95
CA LYS A 21 -17.74 5.36 -4.21
C LYS A 21 -17.20 5.69 -2.83
N ASN A 22 -16.55 4.74 -2.20
CA ASN A 22 -15.95 4.88 -0.88
C ASN A 22 -14.71 5.78 -0.91
N LEU A 23 -13.91 5.76 -1.98
CA LEU A 23 -12.78 6.66 -2.15
C LEU A 23 -13.17 8.16 -2.06
N ASN A 24 -14.39 8.51 -2.48
CA ASN A 24 -14.88 9.88 -2.49
C ASN A 24 -15.65 10.27 -1.21
N SER A 25 -16.00 9.32 -0.35
CA SER A 25 -16.87 9.55 0.82
C SER A 25 -16.13 9.73 2.15
N HIS A 26 -14.84 9.44 2.21
CA HIS A 26 -14.07 9.53 3.44
C HIS A 26 -13.55 10.95 3.69
N LEU A 27 -14.29 11.71 4.49
CA LEU A 27 -13.99 13.09 4.90
C LEU A 27 -12.65 13.28 5.64
N TYR A 28 -11.98 12.21 6.03
CA TYR A 28 -10.75 12.24 6.83
C TYR A 28 -9.53 11.65 6.14
N ILE A 29 -9.63 11.31 4.85
CA ILE A 29 -8.50 10.78 4.08
C ILE A 29 -7.67 11.94 3.53
N LYS A 30 -6.39 12.01 3.91
CA LYS A 30 -5.44 12.96 3.32
C LYS A 30 -5.05 12.51 1.91
N ASP A 31 -5.24 13.33 0.90
CA ASP A 31 -4.80 13.02 -0.47
C ASP A 31 -3.30 13.30 -0.63
N LEU A 32 -2.51 12.22 -0.70
CA LEU A 32 -1.08 12.21 -0.96
C LEU A 32 -0.76 11.70 -2.38
N SER A 33 -1.76 11.53 -3.23
CA SER A 33 -1.59 10.97 -4.59
C SER A 33 -0.78 11.87 -5.54
N HIS A 34 -0.46 13.08 -5.12
CA HIS A 34 0.41 14.02 -5.84
C HIS A 34 1.90 13.77 -5.60
N LEU A 35 2.25 13.01 -4.56
CA LEU A 35 3.64 12.65 -4.28
C LEU A 35 4.11 11.53 -5.22
N LYS A 36 5.40 11.58 -5.57
CA LYS A 36 6.06 10.44 -6.21
C LYS A 36 6.14 9.31 -5.21
N THR A 37 5.47 8.21 -5.49
CA THR A 37 5.37 7.05 -4.61
C THR A 37 6.01 5.84 -5.29
N TYR A 38 6.85 5.14 -4.55
CA TYR A 38 7.66 4.03 -5.00
C TYR A 38 7.26 2.76 -4.24
N THR A 39 7.15 1.64 -4.94
CA THR A 39 7.10 0.29 -4.36
C THR A 39 8.31 -0.49 -4.81
N VAL A 40 8.80 -1.41 -3.99
CA VAL A 40 9.94 -2.29 -4.31
C VAL A 40 9.56 -3.72 -3.97
N ASP A 41 9.38 -4.55 -4.99
CA ASP A 41 8.88 -5.90 -4.86
C ASP A 41 9.51 -6.84 -5.88
N ASP A 42 9.28 -8.14 -5.74
CA ASP A 42 9.59 -9.11 -6.80
C ASP A 42 8.72 -8.81 -8.04
N ILE A 43 9.28 -9.03 -9.23
CA ILE A 43 8.61 -8.77 -10.52
C ILE A 43 7.27 -9.49 -10.66
N ASN A 44 7.09 -10.62 -9.99
CA ASN A 44 5.88 -11.43 -10.03
C ASN A 44 4.99 -11.25 -8.80
N SER A 45 5.29 -10.29 -7.93
CA SER A 45 4.49 -10.06 -6.72
C SER A 45 3.08 -9.58 -7.08
N LEU A 46 2.07 -10.28 -6.56
CA LEU A 46 0.67 -9.88 -6.66
C LEU A 46 0.25 -8.99 -5.48
N GLU A 47 0.80 -9.26 -4.29
CA GLU A 47 0.59 -8.49 -3.08
C GLU A 47 1.70 -7.43 -2.97
N ILE A 48 1.38 -6.19 -3.32
CA ILE A 48 2.26 -5.03 -3.11
C ILE A 48 1.67 -4.28 -1.93
N ASP A 49 2.26 -4.50 -0.75
CA ASP A 49 1.65 -4.11 0.52
C ASP A 49 2.20 -2.80 1.07
N ASP A 50 3.40 -2.41 0.65
CA ASP A 50 4.05 -1.21 1.14
C ASP A 50 4.60 -0.34 0.01
N ALA A 51 4.72 0.95 0.33
CA ALA A 51 5.25 1.96 -0.57
C ALA A 51 5.88 3.10 0.24
N ILE A 52 6.75 3.85 -0.38
CA ILE A 52 7.39 5.03 0.20
C ILE A 52 7.21 6.25 -0.69
N SER A 53 7.16 7.43 -0.07
CA SER A 53 7.24 8.71 -0.78
C SER A 53 7.90 9.77 0.08
N LEU A 54 8.39 10.82 -0.57
CA LEU A 54 9.03 11.95 0.09
C LEU A 54 8.23 13.22 -0.17
N GLU A 55 7.83 13.90 0.88
CA GLU A 55 7.20 15.22 0.84
C GLU A 55 8.24 16.28 1.19
N ARG A 56 8.49 17.22 0.27
CA ARG A 56 9.35 18.37 0.54
C ARG A 56 8.57 19.42 1.32
N LEU A 57 9.08 19.78 2.47
CA LEU A 57 8.62 20.91 3.28
C LEU A 57 9.59 22.09 3.06
N SER A 58 9.24 23.30 3.58
CA SER A 58 10.09 24.48 3.41
C SER A 58 11.53 24.27 3.85
N ASP A 59 11.74 23.62 4.99
CA ASP A 59 13.07 23.48 5.61
C ASP A 59 13.47 22.01 5.89
N ASN A 60 12.60 21.05 5.56
CA ASN A 60 12.79 19.64 5.89
C ASN A 60 12.14 18.74 4.84
N TYR A 61 12.39 17.46 5.01
CA TYR A 61 11.69 16.40 4.30
C TYR A 61 10.83 15.60 5.26
N LYS A 62 9.66 15.15 4.80
CA LYS A 62 8.84 14.18 5.49
C LYS A 62 8.84 12.90 4.67
N LEU A 63 9.39 11.84 5.24
CA LEU A 63 9.28 10.49 4.70
C LEU A 63 7.88 9.96 5.02
N TRP A 64 7.21 9.45 4.01
CA TRP A 64 5.97 8.71 4.14
C TRP A 64 6.20 7.23 3.86
N ILE A 65 5.77 6.38 4.79
CA ILE A 65 5.66 4.93 4.62
C ILE A 65 4.17 4.63 4.50
N HIS A 66 3.78 4.00 3.42
CA HIS A 66 2.39 3.66 3.11
C HIS A 66 2.20 2.16 3.20
N ILE A 67 1.16 1.73 3.89
CA ILE A 67 0.80 0.32 4.00
C ILE A 67 -0.59 0.14 3.40
N ALA A 68 -0.77 -0.85 2.55
CA ALA A 68 -2.08 -1.22 2.02
C ALA A 68 -3.09 -1.41 3.15
N SER A 69 -4.32 -0.94 2.95
CA SER A 69 -5.33 -0.93 4.01
C SER A 69 -6.58 -1.74 3.64
N PRO A 70 -6.50 -3.08 3.53
CA PRO A 70 -7.67 -3.94 3.32
C PRO A 70 -8.82 -3.69 4.31
N PRO A 71 -8.57 -3.43 5.62
CA PRO A 71 -9.64 -3.16 6.59
C PRO A 71 -10.49 -1.92 6.27
N SER A 72 -9.99 -1.03 5.40
CA SER A 72 -10.80 0.11 4.93
C SER A 72 -11.98 -0.30 4.03
N HIS A 73 -12.00 -1.54 3.58
CA HIS A 73 -12.99 -2.06 2.63
C HIS A 73 -13.67 -3.34 3.11
N ILE A 74 -13.13 -4.00 4.12
CA ILE A 74 -13.66 -5.27 4.68
C ILE A 74 -14.36 -4.94 6.00
N GLU A 75 -15.62 -5.33 6.12
CA GLU A 75 -16.36 -5.17 7.36
C GLU A 75 -15.88 -6.16 8.42
N TYR A 76 -15.79 -5.67 9.66
CA TYR A 76 -15.49 -6.52 10.81
C TYR A 76 -16.52 -7.65 10.94
N ASP A 77 -16.05 -8.85 11.18
CA ASP A 77 -16.84 -10.09 11.36
C ASP A 77 -17.59 -10.56 10.10
N SER A 78 -17.26 -10.00 8.93
CA SER A 78 -17.75 -10.48 7.64
C SER A 78 -17.17 -11.87 7.27
N VAL A 79 -17.62 -12.43 6.16
CA VAL A 79 -17.12 -13.76 5.68
C VAL A 79 -15.64 -13.66 5.30
N ILE A 80 -15.24 -12.58 4.64
CA ILE A 80 -13.83 -12.36 4.26
C ILE A 80 -12.98 -12.17 5.51
N ASP A 81 -13.39 -11.33 6.45
CA ASP A 81 -12.66 -11.08 7.70
C ASP A 81 -12.50 -12.36 8.52
N LYS A 82 -13.57 -13.15 8.68
CA LYS A 82 -13.52 -14.44 9.37
C LYS A 82 -12.57 -15.44 8.69
N SER A 83 -12.56 -15.47 7.37
CA SER A 83 -11.66 -16.32 6.60
C SER A 83 -10.21 -15.89 6.77
N ALA A 84 -9.94 -14.60 6.65
CA ALA A 84 -8.60 -14.03 6.81
C ALA A 84 -8.05 -14.31 8.21
N ARG A 85 -8.85 -14.10 9.26
CA ARG A 85 -8.44 -14.39 10.65
C ARG A 85 -8.11 -15.87 10.90
N LYS A 86 -8.72 -16.80 10.14
CA LYS A 86 -8.38 -18.23 10.24
C LYS A 86 -7.04 -18.57 9.57
N LEU A 87 -6.70 -17.87 8.48
CA LEU A 87 -5.46 -18.08 7.75
C LEU A 87 -4.28 -17.34 8.39
N ILE A 88 -4.53 -16.18 9.01
CA ILE A 88 -3.56 -15.33 9.72
C ILE A 88 -2.57 -14.63 8.79
N SER A 89 -2.08 -15.30 7.74
CA SER A 89 -1.12 -14.77 6.78
C SER A 89 -1.27 -15.44 5.42
N THR A 90 -0.76 -14.82 4.37
CA THR A 90 -0.51 -15.50 3.09
C THR A 90 0.62 -16.51 3.25
N VAL A 91 0.45 -17.71 2.70
CA VAL A 91 1.46 -18.78 2.72
C VAL A 91 2.03 -18.94 1.33
N TYR A 92 3.32 -18.64 1.19
CA TYR A 92 4.06 -18.78 -0.06
C TYR A 92 4.67 -20.19 -0.16
N LEU A 93 4.22 -20.96 -1.14
CA LEU A 93 4.73 -22.29 -1.44
C LEU A 93 5.58 -22.26 -2.72
N ALA A 94 6.39 -23.28 -2.94
CA ALA A 94 7.27 -23.33 -4.10
C ALA A 94 6.54 -23.31 -5.46
N THR A 95 5.28 -23.75 -5.51
CA THR A 95 4.49 -23.88 -6.74
C THR A 95 3.19 -23.08 -6.76
N SER A 96 2.81 -22.48 -5.64
CA SER A 96 1.53 -21.76 -5.49
C SER A 96 1.52 -20.93 -4.22
N ASN A 97 0.58 -19.99 -4.12
CA ASN A 97 0.34 -19.22 -2.90
C ASN A 97 -1.05 -19.53 -2.34
N ILE A 98 -1.17 -19.51 -1.02
CA ILE A 98 -2.45 -19.52 -0.33
C ILE A 98 -2.64 -18.14 0.26
N TYR A 99 -3.40 -17.29 -0.42
CA TYR A 99 -3.60 -15.92 -0.02
C TYR A 99 -4.52 -15.81 1.20
N MET A 100 -4.16 -14.94 2.16
CA MET A 100 -4.99 -14.63 3.33
C MET A 100 -6.31 -13.98 2.92
N LEU A 101 -6.28 -13.13 1.91
CA LEU A 101 -7.44 -12.43 1.35
C LEU A 101 -7.76 -12.97 -0.06
N PRO A 102 -8.99 -12.79 -0.57
CA PRO A 102 -9.34 -13.21 -1.91
C PRO A 102 -8.42 -12.57 -2.97
N GLU A 103 -7.78 -13.39 -3.79
CA GLU A 103 -6.80 -12.97 -4.81
C GLU A 103 -7.35 -11.85 -5.72
N LEU A 104 -8.63 -11.91 -6.08
CA LEU A 104 -9.28 -10.90 -6.89
C LEU A 104 -9.32 -9.52 -6.21
N LEU A 105 -9.47 -9.45 -4.89
CA LEU A 105 -9.44 -8.21 -4.12
C LEU A 105 -8.00 -7.71 -3.94
N ILE A 106 -7.06 -8.62 -3.72
CA ILE A 106 -5.63 -8.27 -3.66
C ILE A 106 -5.24 -7.57 -4.96
N GLU A 107 -5.41 -8.24 -6.09
CA GLU A 107 -4.98 -7.73 -7.40
C GLU A 107 -5.65 -6.41 -7.79
N LYS A 108 -6.96 -6.27 -7.56
CA LYS A 108 -7.73 -5.15 -8.11
C LYS A 108 -7.86 -3.98 -7.13
N ILE A 109 -7.90 -4.25 -5.82
CA ILE A 109 -8.31 -3.25 -4.83
C ILE A 109 -7.21 -2.94 -3.82
N PHE A 110 -6.58 -3.97 -3.21
CA PHE A 110 -5.71 -3.74 -2.06
C PHE A 110 -4.27 -3.43 -2.45
N SER A 111 -3.73 -4.15 -3.42
CA SER A 111 -2.33 -4.01 -3.85
C SER A 111 -2.02 -2.59 -4.34
N LEU A 112 -0.92 -2.01 -3.86
CA LEU A 112 -0.50 -0.63 -4.13
C LEU A 112 0.11 -0.47 -5.54
N THR A 113 -0.60 -0.96 -6.54
CA THR A 113 -0.18 -0.87 -7.94
C THR A 113 -0.30 0.55 -8.49
N ASN A 114 0.38 0.84 -9.61
CA ASN A 114 0.38 2.15 -10.27
C ASN A 114 -0.89 2.46 -11.09
N LYS A 115 -1.85 1.54 -11.13
CA LYS A 115 -3.05 1.67 -11.99
C LYS A 115 -4.00 2.75 -11.49
N ASP A 116 -4.31 2.72 -10.20
CA ASP A 116 -5.36 3.55 -9.59
C ASP A 116 -4.91 4.14 -8.24
N LYS A 117 -5.67 5.13 -7.75
CA LYS A 117 -5.51 5.60 -6.39
C LYS A 117 -5.93 4.52 -5.40
N LYS A 118 -5.15 4.35 -4.34
CA LYS A 118 -5.36 3.34 -3.29
C LYS A 118 -5.47 3.98 -1.92
N VAL A 119 -6.36 3.42 -1.09
CA VAL A 119 -6.42 3.79 0.34
C VAL A 119 -5.28 3.08 1.07
N SER A 120 -4.53 3.83 1.84
CA SER A 120 -3.42 3.31 2.66
C SER A 120 -3.46 3.85 4.08
N LEU A 121 -2.86 3.13 5.00
CA LEU A 121 -2.42 3.65 6.28
C LEU A 121 -1.03 4.22 6.08
N SER A 122 -0.85 5.52 6.36
CA SER A 122 0.42 6.20 6.09
C SER A 122 1.04 6.73 7.37
N ILE A 123 2.34 6.46 7.51
CA ILE A 123 3.17 6.93 8.60
C ILE A 123 4.07 8.03 8.05
N GLY A 124 3.88 9.27 8.50
CA GLY A 124 4.72 10.41 8.13
C GLY A 124 5.78 10.65 9.19
N ILE A 125 7.04 10.74 8.82
CA ILE A 125 8.18 10.89 9.74
C ILE A 125 9.05 12.06 9.29
N ILE A 126 9.39 12.93 10.24
CA ILE A 126 10.41 13.98 10.06
C ILE A 126 11.58 13.62 10.98
N PHE A 127 12.78 13.62 10.45
CA PHE A 127 14.01 13.35 11.19
C PHE A 127 14.73 14.65 11.58
N ASN A 128 15.49 14.60 12.66
CA ASN A 128 16.52 15.55 13.00
C ASN A 128 17.79 15.23 12.20
N ASP A 129 18.75 16.15 12.16
CA ASP A 129 20.03 15.97 11.46
C ASP A 129 20.86 14.81 12.00
N ASP A 130 20.63 14.39 13.24
CA ASP A 130 21.28 13.23 13.88
C ASP A 130 20.58 11.90 13.59
N GLY A 131 19.51 11.90 12.74
CA GLY A 131 18.73 10.73 12.40
C GLY A 131 17.66 10.34 13.43
N SER A 132 17.54 11.04 14.55
CA SER A 132 16.46 10.82 15.49
C SER A 132 15.13 11.35 14.96
N ILE A 133 14.01 10.74 15.39
CA ILE A 133 12.67 11.16 14.97
C ILE A 133 12.32 12.47 15.66
N LYS A 134 12.10 13.52 14.88
CA LYS A 134 11.60 14.82 15.34
C LYS A 134 10.08 14.84 15.48
N TYR A 135 9.39 14.22 14.54
CA TYR A 135 7.93 14.19 14.48
C TYR A 135 7.46 12.94 13.76
N SER A 136 6.35 12.36 14.19
CA SER A 136 5.67 11.31 13.45
C SER A 136 4.15 11.45 13.56
N GLU A 137 3.46 11.02 12.52
CA GLU A 137 2.01 10.93 12.47
C GLU A 137 1.57 9.66 11.76
N ILE A 138 0.39 9.16 12.12
CA ILE A 138 -0.27 8.04 11.43
C ILE A 138 -1.61 8.53 10.94
N ILE A 139 -1.85 8.40 9.65
CA ILE A 139 -3.08 8.88 9.01
C ILE A 139 -3.61 7.85 8.01
N GLN A 140 -4.89 7.91 7.74
CA GLN A 140 -5.46 7.28 6.55
C GLN A 140 -5.23 8.21 5.35
N SER A 141 -4.71 7.67 4.26
CA SER A 141 -4.38 8.47 3.08
C SER A 141 -4.84 7.82 1.78
N LEU A 142 -4.91 8.65 0.74
CA LEU A 142 -5.11 8.24 -0.64
C LEU A 142 -3.79 8.45 -1.37
N ILE A 143 -3.20 7.39 -1.89
CA ILE A 143 -1.94 7.41 -2.63
C ILE A 143 -2.12 6.93 -4.05
N LYS A 144 -1.14 7.22 -4.90
CA LYS A 144 -1.02 6.62 -6.23
C LYS A 144 0.44 6.28 -6.46
N THR A 145 0.74 5.00 -6.60
CA THR A 145 2.10 4.55 -6.93
C THR A 145 2.52 5.12 -8.28
N THR A 146 3.70 5.73 -8.32
CA THR A 146 4.29 6.31 -9.52
C THR A 146 5.22 5.29 -10.18
N TYR A 147 6.07 4.65 -9.39
CA TYR A 147 7.06 3.68 -9.85
C TYR A 147 6.91 2.38 -9.07
N GLN A 148 6.79 1.28 -9.80
CA GLN A 148 6.90 -0.07 -9.27
C GLN A 148 8.28 -0.58 -9.66
N LEU A 149 9.16 -0.75 -8.70
CA LEU A 149 10.54 -1.16 -8.90
C LEU A 149 10.71 -2.61 -8.46
N THR A 150 11.57 -3.31 -9.15
CA THR A 150 12.18 -4.54 -8.65
C THR A 150 13.32 -4.21 -7.68
N TYR A 151 13.79 -5.19 -6.93
CA TYR A 151 14.97 -5.01 -6.05
C TYR A 151 16.19 -4.57 -6.83
N ASP A 152 16.46 -5.17 -8.00
CA ASP A 152 17.61 -4.81 -8.85
C ASP A 152 17.51 -3.36 -9.36
N GLU A 153 16.31 -2.94 -9.81
CA GLU A 153 16.08 -1.56 -10.24
C GLU A 153 16.21 -0.55 -9.09
N ALA A 154 15.78 -0.91 -7.89
CA ALA A 154 15.93 -0.08 -6.70
C ALA A 154 17.42 0.07 -6.33
N ASP A 155 18.19 -1.02 -6.35
CA ASP A 155 19.63 -1.01 -6.08
C ASP A 155 20.38 -0.15 -7.11
N GLU A 156 20.07 -0.29 -8.39
CA GLU A 156 20.65 0.56 -9.45
C GLU A 156 20.35 2.05 -9.22
N LEU A 157 19.11 2.39 -8.85
CA LEU A 157 18.73 3.79 -8.58
C LEU A 157 19.42 4.36 -7.34
N ILE A 158 19.68 3.55 -6.31
CA ILE A 158 20.42 3.96 -5.11
C ILE A 158 21.90 4.17 -5.42
N GLU A 159 22.53 3.27 -6.21
CA GLU A 159 23.95 3.37 -6.55
C GLU A 159 24.25 4.47 -7.57
N TYR A 160 23.41 4.62 -8.58
CA TYR A 160 23.65 5.47 -9.75
C TYR A 160 22.71 6.67 -9.81
N ALA A 161 21.89 6.88 -8.78
CA ALA A 161 20.94 7.99 -8.78
C ALA A 161 21.66 9.32 -9.10
N PRO A 162 21.26 9.98 -10.17
CA PRO A 162 21.88 11.24 -10.54
C PRO A 162 21.55 12.26 -9.47
N LYS A 163 22.62 12.71 -8.82
CA LYS A 163 22.76 14.00 -8.15
C LYS A 163 21.49 14.73 -7.67
N GLU A 164 21.32 14.75 -6.36
CA GLU A 164 20.76 15.88 -5.59
C GLU A 164 19.25 16.09 -5.61
N GLU A 165 18.46 15.54 -6.54
CA GLU A 165 17.02 15.84 -6.58
C GLU A 165 16.07 14.64 -6.69
N GLU A 166 16.56 13.42 -6.85
CA GLU A 166 15.70 12.24 -6.88
C GLU A 166 15.33 11.79 -5.45
N ASP A 167 14.04 11.62 -5.20
CA ASP A 167 13.52 11.31 -3.87
C ASP A 167 14.15 10.04 -3.27
N LEU A 168 14.41 9.00 -4.08
CA LEU A 168 15.10 7.78 -3.63
C LEU A 168 16.54 8.03 -3.18
N SER A 169 17.28 8.91 -3.84
CA SER A 169 18.62 9.30 -3.43
C SER A 169 18.64 10.02 -2.08
N ILE A 170 17.56 10.74 -1.75
CA ILE A 170 17.41 11.42 -0.46
C ILE A 170 17.01 10.40 0.62
N ILE A 171 16.12 9.46 0.30
CA ILE A 171 15.66 8.43 1.23
C ILE A 171 16.79 7.47 1.62
N SER A 172 17.74 7.21 0.70
CA SER A 172 18.86 6.28 0.92
C SER A 172 20.02 6.84 1.73
N ARG A 173 20.05 8.13 2.03
CA ARG A 173 21.08 8.84 2.82
C ARG A 173 20.68 8.97 4.28
#